data_1ce1eff84ad96938de24e55c66424bf2
#
_entry.id   1ce1eff84ad96938de24e55c66424bf2
#
_cell.length_a   1.000
_cell.length_b   1.000
_cell.length_c   1.000
_cell.angle_alpha   90.00
_cell.angle_beta   90.00
_cell.angle_gamma   90.00
#
_symmetry.space_group_name_H-M   'P 1'
#
loop_
_entity.id
_entity.type
_entity.pdbx_description
1 polymer ?
#
loop_
_entity_poly.entity_id
_entity_poly.type
_entity_poly.pdbx_seq_one_letter_code
_entity_poly.pdbx_strand_id
1 'polypeptide(L)'
;EIPLRLVGSEMCIRDRSNFSLENNGEIYGKELIANSNAVATNNNIMRFTTISLTNTTFNNACSLEATNSFYANGATFNFTQGYLKAPTMEFVNGTVNLSNGSMLDATTSIYMNTAHAKFYGKGENTSMIKSPVITGQGFTYDGNLVIECDNHVEKSPHWNNFHVQNGAYFTKMGESKVVIDVCTGTKNNGNEGEDPEDPKFPIIMDDTRNYAYLFEDQWPLYGDYDMNDLVLIIKERKISINKDNKAEEFTLSLDLSAAGATKSIGAAIMLDGVPASAITQPVVFSDNSLAKNFNVNSNKIENGQDYAVIPLFDDAHNALGRDRYEQINTIKDHSANTNPKNISFTIKFSNPISVDELNINKLNVFIFVEGNRNQRKEIHIVGYQPTKLANTDLFGGNNDDSSTSVSYTHLRAHET
;
A
#
# COMPACT_ATOMS: atom_id res chain seq x y z
N GLU A 1 -17.26 11.76 -10.22
CA GLU A 1 -15.94 11.68 -9.55
C GLU A 1 -15.74 10.24 -9.12
N ILE A 2 -14.64 9.64 -9.56
CA ILE A 2 -14.23 8.31 -9.10
C ILE A 2 -13.60 8.52 -7.73
N PRO A 3 -14.04 7.84 -6.66
CA PRO A 3 -13.43 7.99 -5.36
C PRO A 3 -11.96 7.59 -5.45
N LEU A 4 -11.06 8.49 -5.07
CA LEU A 4 -9.64 8.24 -5.02
C LEU A 4 -9.38 7.18 -3.94
N ARG A 5 -8.89 6.01 -4.35
CA ARG A 5 -8.47 4.96 -3.44
C ARG A 5 -6.95 5.00 -3.31
N LEU A 6 -6.46 5.36 -2.13
CA LEU A 6 -5.04 5.33 -1.80
C LEU A 6 -4.78 4.08 -0.94
N VAL A 7 -4.00 3.15 -1.46
CA VAL A 7 -3.63 1.93 -0.74
C VAL A 7 -2.13 1.71 -0.87
N GLY A 8 -1.45 1.55 0.25
CA GLY A 8 -0.03 1.23 0.29
C GLY A 8 0.36 0.64 1.64
N SER A 9 1.08 -0.47 1.64
CA SER A 9 1.53 -1.16 2.86
C SER A 9 2.56 -0.35 3.64
N GLU A 10 3.28 0.57 2.98
CA GLU A 10 4.11 1.59 3.61
C GLU A 10 3.49 2.98 3.56
N MET A 11 2.19 3.10 3.31
CA MET A 11 1.59 4.41 3.47
C MET A 11 1.58 4.75 4.96
N CYS A 12 2.73 5.23 5.40
CA CYS A 12 2.90 5.95 6.65
C CYS A 12 2.59 7.40 6.34
N ILE A 13 1.40 7.85 6.66
CA ILE A 13 1.12 9.28 6.68
C ILE A 13 1.81 9.81 7.92
N ARG A 14 3.03 10.32 7.74
CA ARG A 14 3.83 10.95 8.79
C ARG A 14 4.05 12.40 8.43
N ASP A 15 3.44 13.31 9.16
CA ASP A 15 3.81 14.71 9.02
C ASP A 15 4.17 15.36 10.36
N ARG A 16 5.11 16.29 10.29
CA ARG A 16 5.76 16.86 11.47
C ARG A 16 5.13 18.17 11.96
N SER A 17 4.33 18.87 11.14
CA SER A 17 3.59 20.07 11.59
C SER A 17 2.74 20.71 10.47
N ASN A 18 1.56 21.22 10.82
CA ASN A 18 0.64 21.99 9.96
C ASN A 18 0.14 21.23 8.70
N PHE A 19 -0.05 19.94 8.81
CA PHE A 19 -0.55 19.09 7.75
C PHE A 19 -2.07 19.14 7.65
N SER A 20 -2.61 19.12 6.44
CA SER A 20 -4.05 18.95 6.19
C SER A 20 -4.28 17.72 5.31
N LEU A 21 -5.08 16.79 5.79
CA LEU A 21 -5.52 15.60 5.07
C LEU A 21 -7.04 15.60 4.95
N GLU A 22 -7.55 15.46 3.74
CA GLU A 22 -8.97 15.23 3.51
C GLU A 22 -9.15 13.92 2.73
N ASN A 23 -9.91 13.00 3.30
CA ASN A 23 -10.26 11.74 2.67
C ASN A 23 -11.73 11.73 2.26
N ASN A 24 -11.99 11.67 0.97
CA ASN A 24 -13.31 11.48 0.38
C ASN A 24 -13.49 10.09 -0.27
N GLY A 25 -12.45 9.25 -0.19
CA GLY A 25 -12.41 7.90 -0.72
C GLY A 25 -12.03 6.87 0.33
N GLU A 26 -11.21 5.91 -0.05
CA GLU A 26 -10.72 4.85 0.83
C GLU A 26 -9.21 4.97 1.01
N ILE A 27 -8.75 4.98 2.27
CA ILE A 27 -7.32 4.98 2.60
C ILE A 27 -7.01 3.75 3.45
N TYR A 28 -6.06 2.96 3.01
CA TYR A 28 -5.53 1.79 3.73
C TYR A 28 -4.02 1.93 3.90
N GLY A 29 -3.51 1.72 5.10
CA GLY A 29 -2.09 1.89 5.36
C GLY A 29 -1.60 1.19 6.62
N LYS A 30 -0.30 1.26 6.86
CA LYS A 30 0.33 0.69 8.04
C LYS A 30 0.23 1.63 9.24
N GLU A 31 0.58 2.90 9.04
CA GLU A 31 0.62 3.88 10.13
C GLU A 31 0.02 5.21 9.70
N LEU A 32 -0.84 5.75 10.54
CA LEU A 32 -1.26 7.15 10.50
C LEU A 32 -0.65 7.86 11.69
N ILE A 33 0.33 8.72 11.45
CA ILE A 33 0.96 9.54 12.48
C ILE A 33 0.77 11.00 12.13
N ALA A 34 0.03 11.72 12.97
CA ALA A 34 -0.16 13.15 12.82
C ALA A 34 0.22 13.87 14.12
N ASN A 35 1.00 14.95 13.98
CA ASN A 35 1.52 15.71 15.12
C ASN A 35 1.31 17.21 14.90
N SER A 36 1.33 17.95 15.99
CA SER A 36 1.47 19.41 16.05
C SER A 36 0.62 20.21 15.05
N ASN A 37 -0.63 20.46 15.41
CA ASN A 37 -1.59 21.28 14.65
C ASN A 37 -2.00 20.69 13.29
N ALA A 38 -1.77 19.41 13.04
CA ALA A 38 -2.33 18.74 11.88
C ALA A 38 -3.87 18.71 11.95
N VAL A 39 -4.50 18.83 10.80
CA VAL A 39 -5.94 18.68 10.65
C VAL A 39 -6.21 17.55 9.67
N ALA A 40 -6.89 16.51 10.12
CA ALA A 40 -7.31 15.41 9.28
C ALA A 40 -8.84 15.33 9.24
N THR A 41 -9.39 15.11 8.06
CA THR A 41 -10.83 14.91 7.85
C THR A 41 -11.05 13.61 7.08
N ASN A 42 -11.84 12.73 7.68
CA ASN A 42 -12.26 11.47 7.08
C ASN A 42 -13.75 11.50 6.76
N ASN A 43 -14.09 11.59 5.50
CA ASN A 43 -15.46 11.57 5.00
C ASN A 43 -15.90 10.19 4.49
N ASN A 44 -15.00 9.21 4.47
CA ASN A 44 -15.31 7.86 4.01
C ASN A 44 -14.53 6.82 4.83
N ILE A 45 -13.70 5.98 4.25
CA ILE A 45 -13.04 4.86 4.94
C ILE A 45 -11.55 5.16 5.13
N MET A 46 -11.08 5.05 6.37
CA MET A 46 -9.66 4.99 6.72
C MET A 46 -9.39 3.75 7.57
N ARG A 47 -8.42 2.92 7.16
CA ARG A 47 -7.98 1.76 7.93
C ARG A 47 -6.47 1.68 7.97
N PHE A 48 -5.93 1.61 9.17
CA PHE A 48 -4.49 1.51 9.43
C PHE A 48 -4.20 0.39 10.43
N THR A 49 -2.96 -0.10 10.44
CA THR A 49 -2.53 -1.00 11.53
C THR A 49 -2.43 -0.26 12.84
N THR A 50 -1.82 0.93 12.83
CA THR A 50 -1.73 1.81 14.00
C THR A 50 -2.10 3.24 13.64
N ILE A 51 -2.75 3.91 14.59
CA ILE A 51 -3.08 5.33 14.48
C ILE A 51 -2.52 6.04 15.72
N SER A 52 -1.70 7.07 15.49
CA SER A 52 -1.11 7.89 16.57
C SER A 52 -1.26 9.37 16.26
N LEU A 53 -1.97 10.08 17.12
CA LEU A 53 -2.34 11.47 16.94
C LEU A 53 -1.92 12.30 18.14
N THR A 54 -1.10 13.32 17.93
CA THR A 54 -0.60 14.19 19.00
C THR A 54 -0.84 15.65 18.65
N ASN A 55 -1.59 16.36 19.53
CA ASN A 55 -1.94 17.77 19.35
C ASN A 55 -2.54 18.06 17.96
N THR A 56 -3.50 17.23 17.55
CA THR A 56 -4.13 17.27 16.22
C THR A 56 -5.64 17.50 16.34
N THR A 57 -6.24 17.98 15.27
CA THR A 57 -7.70 17.95 15.09
C THR A 57 -8.05 16.88 14.07
N PHE A 58 -8.88 15.91 14.45
CA PHE A 58 -9.36 14.86 13.59
C PHE A 58 -10.88 14.91 13.47
N ASN A 59 -11.38 15.11 12.25
CA ASN A 59 -12.81 15.11 11.95
C ASN A 59 -13.17 13.79 11.28
N ASN A 60 -14.13 13.07 11.85
CA ASN A 60 -14.59 11.79 11.30
C ASN A 60 -16.07 11.82 11.00
N ALA A 61 -16.44 11.52 9.78
CA ALA A 61 -17.82 11.41 9.34
C ALA A 61 -18.18 9.98 8.88
N CYS A 62 -17.22 9.02 8.94
CA CYS A 62 -17.45 7.67 8.47
C CYS A 62 -16.62 6.63 9.26
N SER A 63 -16.00 5.70 8.57
CA SER A 63 -15.26 4.59 9.17
C SER A 63 -13.80 4.94 9.38
N LEU A 64 -13.35 4.87 10.64
CA LEU A 64 -11.94 4.94 11.02
C LEU A 64 -11.57 3.68 11.81
N GLU A 65 -10.61 2.92 11.33
CA GLU A 65 -10.21 1.66 11.97
C GLU A 65 -8.69 1.60 12.19
N ALA A 66 -8.30 1.17 13.41
CA ALA A 66 -6.94 0.75 13.71
C ALA A 66 -6.96 -0.76 14.01
N THR A 67 -6.28 -1.59 13.20
CA THR A 67 -6.35 -3.05 13.38
C THR A 67 -5.52 -3.57 14.55
N ASN A 68 -4.61 -2.76 15.08
CA ASN A 68 -3.77 -3.09 16.24
C ASN A 68 -4.00 -2.13 17.42
N SER A 69 -3.75 -0.83 17.24
CA SER A 69 -3.84 0.13 18.33
C SER A 69 -4.12 1.55 17.86
N PHE A 70 -4.82 2.27 18.73
CA PHE A 70 -5.11 3.69 18.57
C PHE A 70 -4.54 4.46 19.76
N TYR A 71 -3.82 5.55 19.49
CA TYR A 71 -3.25 6.45 20.48
C TYR A 71 -3.58 7.91 20.17
N ALA A 72 -4.03 8.65 21.20
CA ALA A 72 -4.32 10.07 21.07
C ALA A 72 -3.79 10.85 22.27
N ASN A 73 -2.97 11.87 22.03
CA ASN A 73 -2.44 12.77 23.06
C ASN A 73 -2.71 14.23 22.72
N GLY A 74 -3.47 14.93 23.56
CA GLY A 74 -3.80 16.34 23.34
C GLY A 74 -4.65 16.58 22.08
N ALA A 75 -5.23 15.55 21.50
CA ALA A 75 -5.96 15.64 20.25
C ALA A 75 -7.42 16.04 20.47
N THR A 76 -8.00 16.71 19.47
CA THR A 76 -9.44 16.96 19.40
C THR A 76 -10.05 16.11 18.31
N PHE A 77 -10.97 15.23 18.69
CA PHE A 77 -11.75 14.41 17.79
C PHE A 77 -13.17 14.94 17.65
N ASN A 78 -13.62 15.10 16.42
CA ASN A 78 -15.00 15.49 16.12
C ASN A 78 -15.62 14.41 15.24
N PHE A 79 -16.50 13.61 15.83
CA PHE A 79 -17.32 12.67 15.08
C PHE A 79 -18.64 13.36 14.74
N THR A 80 -18.89 13.56 13.48
CA THR A 80 -20.18 14.04 12.99
C THR A 80 -21.16 12.88 12.77
N GLN A 81 -20.65 11.72 12.51
CA GLN A 81 -21.29 10.40 12.44
C GLN A 81 -20.21 9.31 12.32
N GLY A 82 -20.60 8.05 12.15
CA GLY A 82 -19.67 6.95 11.93
C GLY A 82 -18.98 6.48 13.22
N TYR A 83 -17.84 5.83 13.07
CA TYR A 83 -17.19 5.17 14.20
C TYR A 83 -15.66 5.19 14.12
N LEU A 84 -15.04 4.97 15.28
CA LEU A 84 -13.65 4.53 15.43
C LEU A 84 -13.64 3.14 16.05
N LYS A 85 -13.01 2.18 15.39
CA LYS A 85 -12.80 0.81 15.90
C LYS A 85 -11.31 0.54 16.11
N ALA A 86 -10.96 -0.07 17.25
CA ALA A 86 -9.60 -0.56 17.50
C ALA A 86 -9.61 -1.65 18.58
N PRO A 87 -8.64 -2.58 18.61
CA PRO A 87 -8.51 -3.49 19.76
C PRO A 87 -8.23 -2.73 21.06
N THR A 88 -7.28 -1.82 21.05
CA THR A 88 -6.93 -1.00 22.19
C THR A 88 -6.90 0.48 21.83
N MET A 89 -7.42 1.31 22.72
CA MET A 89 -7.38 2.76 22.58
C MET A 89 -6.72 3.38 23.81
N GLU A 90 -5.77 4.29 23.60
CA GLU A 90 -5.17 5.10 24.66
C GLU A 90 -5.41 6.57 24.41
N PHE A 91 -5.93 7.26 25.42
CA PHE A 91 -6.14 8.71 25.42
C PHE A 91 -5.30 9.36 26.52
N VAL A 92 -4.48 10.35 26.13
CA VAL A 92 -3.66 11.16 27.04
C VAL A 92 -4.05 12.61 26.84
N ASN A 93 -4.91 13.15 27.65
CA ASN A 93 -5.55 14.46 27.44
C ASN A 93 -6.42 14.50 26.17
N GLY A 94 -7.06 15.61 25.95
CA GLY A 94 -7.81 15.87 24.73
C GLY A 94 -9.32 15.77 24.87
N THR A 95 -9.98 15.98 23.75
CA THR A 95 -11.45 16.08 23.72
C THR A 95 -11.98 15.22 22.58
N VAL A 96 -12.97 14.41 22.86
CA VAL A 96 -13.70 13.62 21.89
C VAL A 96 -15.16 14.06 21.86
N ASN A 97 -15.57 14.65 20.75
CA ASN A 97 -16.94 15.05 20.49
C ASN A 97 -17.62 14.00 19.63
N LEU A 98 -18.61 13.32 20.15
CA LEU A 98 -19.39 12.29 19.49
C LEU A 98 -20.78 12.84 19.18
N SER A 99 -21.19 12.83 17.90
CA SER A 99 -22.47 13.38 17.49
C SER A 99 -23.23 12.40 16.60
N ASN A 100 -24.54 12.55 16.53
CA ASN A 100 -25.45 11.85 15.62
C ASN A 100 -25.36 10.31 15.67
N GLY A 101 -25.20 9.75 16.88
CA GLY A 101 -25.10 8.30 17.03
C GLY A 101 -23.74 7.74 16.57
N SER A 102 -22.67 8.49 16.71
CA SER A 102 -21.32 7.99 16.45
C SER A 102 -20.80 7.09 17.58
N MET A 103 -19.79 6.29 17.30
CA MET A 103 -19.30 5.25 18.22
C MET A 103 -17.77 5.20 18.33
N LEU A 104 -17.27 5.00 19.53
CA LEU A 104 -15.95 4.44 19.81
C LEU A 104 -16.12 2.96 20.19
N ASP A 105 -15.52 2.04 19.46
CA ASP A 105 -15.57 0.60 19.72
C ASP A 105 -14.17 0.04 19.96
N ALA A 106 -13.83 -0.18 21.22
CA ALA A 106 -12.59 -0.86 21.61
C ALA A 106 -12.89 -2.30 21.97
N THR A 107 -12.40 -3.24 21.16
CA THR A 107 -12.72 -4.66 21.36
C THR A 107 -12.03 -5.30 22.55
N THR A 108 -10.97 -4.66 23.09
CA THR A 108 -10.21 -5.15 24.26
C THR A 108 -10.24 -4.16 25.41
N SER A 109 -9.76 -2.92 25.21
CA SER A 109 -9.70 -1.95 26.30
C SER A 109 -9.55 -0.50 25.84
N ILE A 110 -10.02 0.42 26.68
CA ILE A 110 -9.69 1.85 26.63
C ILE A 110 -8.86 2.19 27.86
N TYR A 111 -7.71 2.82 27.64
CA TYR A 111 -6.85 3.34 28.70
C TYR A 111 -6.77 4.87 28.64
N MET A 112 -6.99 5.52 29.76
CA MET A 112 -6.91 6.96 29.90
C MET A 112 -5.79 7.33 30.86
N ASN A 113 -4.71 7.84 30.28
CA ASN A 113 -3.43 8.01 31.00
C ASN A 113 -3.42 9.22 31.94
N THR A 114 -4.27 10.24 31.69
CA THR A 114 -4.31 11.45 32.50
C THR A 114 -5.75 11.91 32.80
N ALA A 115 -5.85 12.77 33.78
CA ALA A 115 -7.11 13.33 34.29
C ALA A 115 -7.86 14.30 33.36
N HIS A 116 -7.47 14.43 32.09
CA HIS A 116 -7.98 15.48 31.21
C HIS A 116 -8.64 14.97 29.93
N ALA A 117 -8.92 13.69 29.84
CA ALA A 117 -9.70 13.16 28.73
C ALA A 117 -11.19 13.46 28.90
N LYS A 118 -11.81 14.09 27.90
CA LYS A 118 -13.22 14.52 27.94
C LYS A 118 -13.95 13.94 26.72
N PHE A 119 -15.10 13.33 27.01
CA PHE A 119 -15.98 12.72 26.02
C PHE A 119 -17.34 13.39 26.08
N TYR A 120 -17.75 13.99 24.99
CA TYR A 120 -19.00 14.73 24.88
C TYR A 120 -19.91 14.03 23.86
N GLY A 121 -21.10 13.63 24.31
CA GLY A 121 -22.21 13.24 23.43
C GLY A 121 -22.98 14.48 23.00
N LYS A 122 -22.91 14.84 21.74
CA LYS A 122 -23.52 16.04 21.17
C LYS A 122 -24.65 15.70 20.20
N GLY A 123 -25.58 16.64 20.07
CA GLY A 123 -26.74 16.49 19.18
C GLY A 123 -27.89 15.70 19.82
N GLU A 124 -28.89 15.35 19.01
CA GLU A 124 -30.13 14.71 19.47
C GLU A 124 -30.00 13.20 19.62
N ASN A 125 -29.17 12.55 18.80
CA ASN A 125 -28.97 11.10 18.84
C ASN A 125 -27.89 10.74 19.86
N THR A 126 -28.17 9.76 20.70
CA THR A 126 -27.20 9.25 21.68
C THR A 126 -26.05 8.54 20.96
N SER A 127 -24.83 8.93 21.31
CA SER A 127 -23.60 8.30 20.85
C SER A 127 -23.09 7.26 21.86
N MET A 128 -22.15 6.42 21.47
CA MET A 128 -21.71 5.29 22.30
C MET A 128 -20.19 5.22 22.44
N ILE A 129 -19.73 4.89 23.65
CA ILE A 129 -18.40 4.34 23.90
C ILE A 129 -18.57 2.90 24.33
N LYS A 130 -17.97 1.97 23.62
CA LYS A 130 -18.07 0.54 23.88
C LYS A 130 -16.69 -0.05 24.13
N SER A 131 -16.53 -0.70 25.29
CA SER A 131 -15.29 -1.41 25.61
C SER A 131 -15.51 -2.36 26.78
N PRO A 132 -15.02 -3.62 26.73
CA PRO A 132 -15.11 -4.51 27.89
C PRO A 132 -14.45 -3.95 29.13
N VAL A 133 -13.34 -3.22 28.94
CA VAL A 133 -12.55 -2.66 30.04
C VAL A 133 -12.18 -1.22 29.74
N ILE A 134 -12.50 -0.34 30.69
CA ILE A 134 -12.04 1.07 30.67
C ILE A 134 -11.27 1.33 31.96
N THR A 135 -9.99 1.73 31.84
CA THR A 135 -9.14 2.00 33.01
C THR A 135 -8.42 3.34 32.87
N GLY A 136 -8.03 3.92 34.00
CA GLY A 136 -7.17 5.13 33.99
C GLY A 136 -7.55 6.14 35.06
N GLN A 137 -7.42 7.42 34.74
CA GLN A 137 -7.59 8.51 35.69
C GLN A 137 -8.54 9.59 35.16
N GLY A 138 -9.46 10.04 36.01
CA GLY A 138 -10.21 11.28 35.87
C GLY A 138 -10.85 11.61 34.54
N PHE A 139 -11.84 10.84 34.10
CA PHE A 139 -12.55 11.06 32.85
C PHE A 139 -13.79 11.93 33.03
N THR A 140 -14.15 12.63 31.98
CA THR A 140 -15.44 13.29 31.91
C THR A 140 -16.24 12.67 30.77
N TYR A 141 -17.45 12.20 31.09
CA TYR A 141 -18.48 11.78 30.15
C TYR A 141 -19.65 12.75 30.29
N ASP A 142 -20.04 13.38 29.20
CA ASP A 142 -20.99 14.48 29.23
C ASP A 142 -21.97 14.42 28.05
N GLY A 143 -23.25 14.70 28.34
CA GLY A 143 -24.29 14.84 27.32
C GLY A 143 -24.90 13.51 26.85
N ASN A 144 -25.39 13.47 25.61
CA ASN A 144 -26.06 12.29 25.01
C ASN A 144 -25.08 11.16 24.69
N LEU A 145 -24.61 10.47 25.74
CA LEU A 145 -23.56 9.48 25.65
C LEU A 145 -23.87 8.25 26.50
N VAL A 146 -23.83 7.08 25.91
CA VAL A 146 -23.82 5.80 26.63
C VAL A 146 -22.43 5.21 26.69
N ILE A 147 -22.02 4.74 27.85
CA ILE A 147 -20.76 4.06 28.06
C ILE A 147 -21.09 2.59 28.36
N GLU A 148 -20.88 1.76 27.38
CA GLU A 148 -21.10 0.31 27.49
C GLU A 148 -19.81 -0.38 27.90
N CYS A 149 -19.75 -0.84 29.17
CA CYS A 149 -18.52 -1.34 29.77
C CYS A 149 -18.84 -2.31 30.92
N ASP A 150 -18.16 -3.46 30.97
CA ASP A 150 -18.27 -4.40 32.10
C ASP A 150 -17.35 -4.04 33.26
N ASN A 151 -16.18 -3.52 32.98
CA ASN A 151 -15.16 -3.24 33.98
C ASN A 151 -14.57 -1.85 33.82
N HIS A 152 -15.11 -0.90 34.59
CA HIS A 152 -14.63 0.48 34.64
C HIS A 152 -13.82 0.70 35.91
N VAL A 153 -12.47 0.88 35.78
CA VAL A 153 -11.56 0.98 36.93
C VAL A 153 -10.80 2.31 36.92
N GLU A 154 -11.03 3.12 37.93
CA GLU A 154 -10.24 4.31 38.16
C GLU A 154 -8.97 3.98 38.98
N LYS A 155 -7.80 4.34 38.45
CA LYS A 155 -6.49 4.00 39.04
C LYS A 155 -6.03 4.97 40.15
N SER A 156 -6.64 6.15 40.29
CA SER A 156 -6.21 7.14 41.25
C SER A 156 -7.37 7.98 41.77
N PRO A 157 -8.09 7.50 42.80
CA PRO A 157 -9.29 8.13 43.29
C PRO A 157 -9.05 9.48 44.04
N HIS A 158 -7.78 9.84 44.29
CA HIS A 158 -7.48 11.02 45.12
C HIS A 158 -7.35 12.34 44.36
N TRP A 159 -7.17 12.34 43.04
CA TRP A 159 -6.86 13.57 42.32
C TRP A 159 -7.93 13.99 41.32
N ASN A 160 -8.70 13.08 40.78
CA ASN A 160 -9.74 13.41 39.82
C ASN A 160 -10.75 12.26 39.75
N ASN A 161 -11.89 12.44 40.29
CA ASN A 161 -13.03 11.57 40.12
C ASN A 161 -13.45 11.63 38.63
N PHE A 162 -13.84 10.50 38.04
CA PHE A 162 -14.54 10.56 36.79
C PHE A 162 -15.91 11.24 36.97
N HIS A 163 -16.29 12.02 35.97
CA HIS A 163 -17.56 12.74 35.99
C HIS A 163 -18.48 12.16 34.92
N VAL A 164 -19.67 11.80 35.32
CA VAL A 164 -20.75 11.37 34.43
C VAL A 164 -21.88 12.36 34.62
N GLN A 165 -22.19 13.15 33.61
CA GLN A 165 -23.07 14.29 33.76
C GLN A 165 -23.91 14.58 32.52
N ASN A 166 -24.94 15.41 32.67
CA ASN A 166 -25.78 15.94 31.59
C ASN A 166 -26.42 14.87 30.68
N GLY A 167 -26.76 13.70 31.24
CA GLY A 167 -27.45 12.64 30.53
C GLY A 167 -26.56 11.46 30.08
N ALA A 168 -25.23 11.56 30.25
CA ALA A 168 -24.36 10.41 30.05
C ALA A 168 -24.66 9.32 31.10
N TYR A 169 -24.54 8.03 30.67
CA TYR A 169 -24.80 6.91 31.60
C TYR A 169 -24.02 5.66 31.22
N PHE A 170 -23.81 4.78 32.20
CA PHE A 170 -23.20 3.48 32.03
C PHE A 170 -24.20 2.36 31.81
N THR A 171 -23.83 1.37 31.00
CA THR A 171 -24.54 0.11 30.89
C THR A 171 -23.54 -1.03 30.72
N LYS A 172 -23.97 -2.27 30.92
CA LYS A 172 -23.13 -3.44 30.67
C LYS A 172 -23.00 -3.73 29.18
N MET A 173 -21.95 -4.48 28.83
CA MET A 173 -21.73 -4.94 27.47
C MET A 173 -22.97 -5.68 26.94
N GLY A 174 -23.43 -5.30 25.75
CA GLY A 174 -24.57 -5.88 25.06
C GLY A 174 -25.95 -5.38 25.52
N GLU A 175 -26.06 -4.55 26.55
CA GLU A 175 -27.35 -4.08 27.08
C GLU A 175 -27.88 -2.80 26.45
N SER A 176 -27.02 -1.99 25.83
CA SER A 176 -27.45 -0.75 25.19
C SER A 176 -28.37 -1.02 23.99
N LYS A 177 -29.38 -0.21 23.84
CA LYS A 177 -30.30 -0.23 22.68
C LYS A 177 -30.14 1.03 21.81
N VAL A 178 -29.04 1.74 21.97
CA VAL A 178 -28.76 2.94 21.21
C VAL A 178 -28.47 2.59 19.74
N VAL A 179 -29.12 3.29 18.84
CA VAL A 179 -28.93 3.12 17.40
C VAL A 179 -27.72 3.95 16.95
N ILE A 180 -26.74 3.27 16.38
CA ILE A 180 -25.55 3.90 15.81
C ILE A 180 -25.72 4.01 14.31
N ASP A 181 -25.65 5.23 13.78
CA ASP A 181 -25.65 5.47 12.36
C ASP A 181 -24.23 5.33 11.79
N VAL A 182 -24.04 4.33 10.95
CA VAL A 182 -22.78 4.14 10.23
C VAL A 182 -22.87 4.77 8.84
N CYS A 183 -21.77 5.30 8.38
CA CYS A 183 -21.66 6.04 7.12
C CYS A 183 -22.00 5.20 5.86
N THR A 184 -21.99 3.88 5.96
CA THR A 184 -22.38 2.95 4.88
C THR A 184 -23.88 2.82 4.70
N GLY A 185 -24.68 3.55 5.50
CA GLY A 185 -26.14 3.47 5.47
C GLY A 185 -26.73 2.31 6.26
N THR A 186 -25.91 1.51 6.91
CA THR A 186 -26.36 0.44 7.83
C THR A 186 -26.55 1.03 9.21
N LYS A 187 -27.72 0.85 9.81
CA LYS A 187 -27.98 1.24 11.20
C LYS A 187 -27.58 0.11 12.12
N ASN A 188 -26.69 0.40 13.06
CA ASN A 188 -26.26 -0.53 14.08
C ASN A 188 -26.60 0.04 15.46
N ASN A 189 -27.14 -0.75 16.35
CA ASN A 189 -27.40 -0.36 17.74
C ASN A 189 -26.17 -0.55 18.66
N GLY A 190 -25.00 -0.81 18.07
CA GLY A 190 -23.77 -1.11 18.81
C GLY A 190 -23.69 -2.55 19.34
N ASN A 191 -24.80 -3.28 19.36
CA ASN A 191 -24.89 -4.64 19.91
C ASN A 191 -25.60 -5.63 18.99
N GLU A 192 -26.62 -5.16 18.28
CA GLU A 192 -27.42 -5.96 17.34
C GLU A 192 -27.42 -5.25 16.01
N GLY A 193 -26.85 -5.83 15.05
CA GLY A 193 -26.74 -5.32 13.71
C GLY A 193 -25.52 -5.95 13.07
N GLU A 194 -25.52 -6.00 11.78
CA GLU A 194 -24.30 -6.35 11.07
C GLU A 194 -23.26 -5.30 11.41
N ASP A 195 -22.11 -5.71 11.92
CA ASP A 195 -20.93 -4.85 11.89
C ASP A 195 -20.85 -4.25 10.49
N PRO A 196 -20.52 -2.95 10.35
CA PRO A 196 -20.29 -2.40 9.03
C PRO A 196 -19.41 -3.39 8.30
N GLU A 197 -19.88 -3.83 7.11
CA GLU A 197 -19.24 -4.96 6.41
C GLU A 197 -17.72 -4.74 6.47
N ASP A 198 -17.03 -5.63 7.16
CA ASP A 198 -15.57 -5.66 7.09
C ASP A 198 -15.18 -5.56 5.62
N PRO A 199 -14.21 -4.72 5.25
CA PRO A 199 -13.85 -4.56 3.86
C PRO A 199 -13.72 -5.96 3.24
N LYS A 200 -14.52 -6.21 2.19
CA LYS A 200 -14.52 -7.52 1.54
C LYS A 200 -13.13 -7.80 1.00
N PHE A 201 -12.49 -8.78 1.58
CA PHE A 201 -11.19 -9.23 1.10
C PHE A 201 -11.38 -10.28 -0.01
N PRO A 202 -10.48 -10.31 -0.99
CA PRO A 202 -9.29 -9.44 -1.08
C PRO A 202 -9.62 -8.03 -1.56
N ILE A 203 -8.85 -7.06 -1.07
CA ILE A 203 -8.85 -5.70 -1.62
C ILE A 203 -7.84 -5.65 -2.77
N ILE A 204 -8.23 -5.05 -3.89
CA ILE A 204 -7.34 -4.86 -5.03
C ILE A 204 -6.73 -3.47 -5.00
N MET A 205 -5.42 -3.42 -4.85
CA MET A 205 -4.62 -2.22 -5.13
C MET A 205 -4.34 -2.16 -6.63
N ASP A 206 -4.79 -1.13 -7.29
CA ASP A 206 -4.62 -0.95 -8.73
C ASP A 206 -3.85 0.34 -9.01
N ASP A 207 -2.63 0.19 -9.53
CA ASP A 207 -1.79 1.30 -9.97
C ASP A 207 -1.71 1.28 -11.49
N THR A 208 -2.40 2.22 -12.13
CA THR A 208 -2.48 2.37 -13.59
C THR A 208 -1.57 3.46 -14.14
N ARG A 209 -0.67 3.99 -13.31
CA ARG A 209 0.35 4.94 -13.77
C ARG A 209 1.32 4.26 -14.71
N ASN A 210 1.73 4.98 -15.75
CA ASN A 210 2.75 4.51 -16.66
C ASN A 210 4.15 4.68 -16.05
N TYR A 211 4.97 3.62 -16.15
CA TYR A 211 6.39 3.67 -15.77
C TYR A 211 7.20 3.18 -16.95
N ALA A 212 7.92 4.10 -17.59
CA ALA A 212 8.75 3.79 -18.75
C ALA A 212 10.17 3.36 -18.31
N TYR A 213 10.66 2.31 -18.91
CA TYR A 213 12.01 1.77 -18.77
C TYR A 213 12.65 1.81 -20.14
N LEU A 214 13.75 2.54 -20.26
CA LEU A 214 14.46 2.79 -21.49
C LEU A 214 15.88 2.26 -21.36
N PHE A 215 16.34 1.52 -22.33
CA PHE A 215 17.63 0.85 -22.30
C PHE A 215 18.43 1.07 -23.57
N GLU A 216 19.74 1.16 -23.40
CA GLU A 216 20.78 1.04 -24.42
C GLU A 216 21.41 -0.37 -24.35
N ASP A 217 21.77 -0.96 -25.46
CA ASP A 217 22.28 -2.33 -25.53
C ASP A 217 23.81 -2.42 -25.44
N GLN A 218 24.52 -1.30 -25.44
CA GLN A 218 25.97 -1.26 -25.57
C GLN A 218 26.73 -1.36 -24.25
N TRP A 219 26.06 -1.12 -23.11
CA TRP A 219 26.74 -1.25 -21.82
C TRP A 219 27.63 -2.52 -21.77
N PRO A 220 28.86 -2.47 -21.19
CA PRO A 220 29.46 -1.39 -20.39
C PRO A 220 30.06 -0.23 -21.20
N LEU A 221 29.97 -0.26 -22.52
CA LEU A 221 30.40 0.84 -23.38
C LEU A 221 29.27 1.87 -23.53
N TYR A 222 29.64 3.07 -23.92
CA TYR A 222 28.67 4.12 -24.21
C TYR A 222 27.88 3.79 -25.48
N GLY A 223 26.57 4.02 -25.40
CA GLY A 223 25.66 3.92 -26.54
C GLY A 223 25.58 5.21 -27.36
N ASP A 224 24.60 5.29 -28.23
CA ASP A 224 24.31 6.51 -29.01
C ASP A 224 23.34 7.47 -28.30
N TYR A 225 22.88 7.09 -27.09
CA TYR A 225 22.07 7.89 -26.16
C TYR A 225 20.67 8.27 -26.65
N ASP A 226 20.11 7.52 -27.57
CA ASP A 226 18.74 7.76 -28.04
C ASP A 226 17.68 6.98 -27.23
N MET A 227 18.15 6.11 -26.33
CA MET A 227 17.34 5.38 -25.34
C MET A 227 16.18 4.59 -25.94
N ASN A 228 16.35 4.03 -27.11
CA ASN A 228 15.31 3.34 -27.85
C ASN A 228 15.65 1.88 -28.19
N ASP A 229 16.82 1.39 -27.81
CA ASP A 229 17.24 0.02 -28.07
C ASP A 229 16.24 -0.98 -27.51
N LEU A 230 15.69 -0.70 -26.33
CA LEU A 230 14.51 -1.35 -25.80
C LEU A 230 13.69 -0.39 -24.94
N VAL A 231 12.38 -0.32 -25.19
CA VAL A 231 11.44 0.46 -24.37
C VAL A 231 10.32 -0.43 -23.85
N LEU A 232 10.24 -0.51 -22.53
CA LEU A 232 9.16 -1.18 -21.80
C LEU A 232 8.35 -0.16 -21.02
N ILE A 233 7.03 -0.27 -21.04
CA ILE A 233 6.14 0.63 -20.27
C ILE A 233 5.23 -0.23 -19.43
N ILE A 234 5.42 -0.21 -18.09
CA ILE A 234 4.44 -0.79 -17.17
C ILE A 234 3.17 0.03 -17.26
N LYS A 235 2.05 -0.63 -17.52
CA LYS A 235 0.73 -0.03 -17.71
C LYS A 235 -0.19 -0.25 -16.52
N GLU A 236 0.00 -1.34 -15.83
CA GLU A 236 -0.86 -1.74 -14.72
C GLU A 236 -0.08 -2.60 -13.73
N ARG A 237 -0.27 -2.31 -12.46
CA ARG A 237 0.25 -3.09 -11.35
C ARG A 237 -0.88 -3.32 -10.34
N LYS A 238 -1.35 -4.56 -10.23
CA LYS A 238 -2.41 -4.95 -9.31
C LYS A 238 -1.87 -5.83 -8.20
N ILE A 239 -2.23 -5.53 -6.97
CA ILE A 239 -1.92 -6.33 -5.80
C ILE A 239 -3.23 -6.66 -5.08
N SER A 240 -3.51 -7.93 -4.92
CA SER A 240 -4.62 -8.41 -4.10
C SER A 240 -4.13 -8.61 -2.67
N ILE A 241 -4.73 -7.92 -1.72
CA ILE A 241 -4.35 -7.93 -0.30
C ILE A 241 -5.43 -8.55 0.58
N ASN A 242 -4.97 -9.33 1.56
CA ASN A 242 -5.82 -9.92 2.58
C ASN A 242 -6.07 -8.99 3.78
N LYS A 243 -6.85 -9.46 4.74
CA LYS A 243 -7.17 -8.74 5.99
C LYS A 243 -5.96 -8.32 6.82
N ASP A 244 -4.83 -9.01 6.69
CA ASP A 244 -3.59 -8.74 7.41
C ASP A 244 -2.68 -7.76 6.65
N ASN A 245 -3.19 -7.11 5.61
CA ASN A 245 -2.47 -6.18 4.74
C ASN A 245 -1.30 -6.83 4.00
N LYS A 246 -1.40 -8.12 3.71
CA LYS A 246 -0.40 -8.88 2.96
C LYS A 246 -0.89 -9.22 1.57
N ALA A 247 0.03 -9.21 0.61
CA ALA A 247 -0.23 -9.57 -0.77
C ALA A 247 -0.45 -11.07 -0.94
N GLU A 248 -1.58 -11.45 -1.52
CA GLU A 248 -1.91 -12.82 -1.91
C GLU A 248 -1.72 -13.06 -3.40
N GLU A 249 -1.88 -12.01 -4.20
CA GLU A 249 -1.71 -12.08 -5.65
C GLU A 249 -1.09 -10.78 -6.17
N PHE A 250 -0.25 -10.91 -7.15
CA PHE A 250 0.40 -9.80 -7.85
C PHE A 250 0.26 -9.98 -9.36
N THR A 251 -0.31 -8.99 -10.03
CA THR A 251 -0.41 -8.94 -11.49
C THR A 251 0.32 -7.71 -12.01
N LEU A 252 1.15 -7.91 -13.01
CA LEU A 252 1.82 -6.84 -13.74
C LEU A 252 1.48 -6.93 -15.22
N SER A 253 1.16 -5.79 -15.83
CA SER A 253 0.97 -5.65 -17.27
C SER A 253 1.88 -4.55 -17.79
N LEU A 254 2.60 -4.85 -18.86
CA LEU A 254 3.51 -3.92 -19.51
C LEU A 254 3.44 -4.04 -21.04
N ASP A 255 3.83 -2.98 -21.71
CA ASP A 255 3.94 -2.91 -23.15
C ASP A 255 5.42 -2.89 -23.58
N LEU A 256 5.80 -3.78 -24.49
CA LEU A 256 7.02 -3.66 -25.27
C LEU A 256 6.74 -2.69 -26.42
N SER A 257 7.34 -1.51 -26.37
CA SER A 257 6.99 -0.37 -27.23
C SER A 257 8.03 -0.06 -28.31
N ALA A 258 9.31 -0.39 -28.07
CA ALA A 258 10.39 -0.21 -29.04
C ALA A 258 11.43 -1.32 -28.95
N ALA A 259 12.06 -1.60 -30.09
CA ALA A 259 13.23 -2.46 -30.26
C ALA A 259 14.10 -1.82 -31.35
N GLY A 260 14.88 -0.79 -30.96
CA GLY A 260 15.70 0.01 -31.90
C GLY A 260 17.01 -0.66 -32.29
N ALA A 261 17.54 -1.52 -31.41
CA ALA A 261 18.79 -2.24 -31.66
C ALA A 261 18.64 -3.38 -32.67
N THR A 262 19.72 -3.74 -33.34
CA THR A 262 19.78 -4.92 -34.20
C THR A 262 20.22 -6.19 -33.44
N LYS A 263 20.66 -6.07 -32.20
CA LYS A 263 21.02 -7.22 -31.37
C LYS A 263 19.77 -7.94 -30.83
N SER A 264 19.92 -9.21 -30.51
CA SER A 264 18.88 -9.95 -29.79
C SER A 264 18.86 -9.48 -28.36
N ILE A 265 17.75 -8.87 -27.95
CA ILE A 265 17.56 -8.35 -26.60
C ILE A 265 16.37 -9.06 -25.96
N GLY A 266 16.64 -9.76 -24.84
CA GLY A 266 15.62 -10.32 -24.00
C GLY A 266 15.40 -9.45 -22.76
N ALA A 267 14.29 -9.68 -22.04
CA ALA A 267 13.98 -8.96 -20.82
C ALA A 267 13.36 -9.85 -19.74
N ALA A 268 13.61 -9.47 -18.49
CA ALA A 268 13.01 -10.09 -17.33
C ALA A 268 12.81 -9.06 -16.20
N ILE A 269 12.08 -9.45 -15.18
CA ILE A 269 11.90 -8.67 -13.94
C ILE A 269 12.35 -9.51 -12.76
N MET A 270 13.29 -9.02 -11.98
CA MET A 270 13.61 -9.56 -10.67
C MET A 270 12.82 -8.81 -9.59
N LEU A 271 12.18 -9.54 -8.71
CA LEU A 271 11.48 -8.99 -7.54
C LEU A 271 12.48 -8.93 -6.38
N ASP A 272 13.12 -7.79 -6.18
CA ASP A 272 14.28 -7.62 -5.27
C ASP A 272 13.98 -7.94 -3.79
N GLY A 273 12.74 -7.99 -3.39
CA GLY A 273 12.35 -8.34 -2.02
C GLY A 273 11.74 -9.75 -1.89
N VAL A 274 11.55 -10.47 -2.99
CA VAL A 274 10.84 -11.75 -3.02
C VAL A 274 11.80 -12.89 -3.30
N PRO A 275 12.16 -13.70 -2.29
CA PRO A 275 12.98 -14.89 -2.52
C PRO A 275 12.34 -15.81 -3.56
N ALA A 276 13.16 -16.44 -4.42
CA ALA A 276 12.66 -17.38 -5.42
C ALA A 276 11.83 -18.52 -4.79
N SER A 277 12.18 -18.93 -3.57
CA SER A 277 11.46 -19.95 -2.80
C SER A 277 10.06 -19.52 -2.33
N ALA A 278 9.74 -18.22 -2.33
CA ALA A 278 8.40 -17.74 -1.99
C ALA A 278 7.38 -17.99 -3.12
N ILE A 279 7.85 -18.23 -4.33
CA ILE A 279 7.01 -18.57 -5.48
C ILE A 279 6.80 -20.08 -5.51
N THR A 280 5.70 -20.53 -4.93
CA THR A 280 5.38 -21.95 -4.76
C THR A 280 4.33 -22.46 -5.77
N GLN A 281 3.72 -21.55 -6.53
CA GLN A 281 2.76 -21.86 -7.59
C GLN A 281 3.27 -21.34 -8.93
N PRO A 282 2.90 -21.99 -10.03
CA PRO A 282 3.31 -21.53 -11.36
C PRO A 282 2.79 -20.12 -11.65
N VAL A 283 3.70 -19.26 -12.12
CA VAL A 283 3.36 -17.93 -12.65
C VAL A 283 2.49 -18.10 -13.90
N VAL A 284 1.41 -17.35 -13.98
CA VAL A 284 0.50 -17.36 -15.12
C VAL A 284 0.86 -16.21 -16.05
N PHE A 285 1.24 -16.50 -17.28
CA PHE A 285 1.57 -15.51 -18.31
C PHE A 285 0.44 -15.37 -19.32
N SER A 286 0.25 -14.16 -19.85
CA SER A 286 -0.65 -13.94 -20.99
C SER A 286 -0.19 -14.67 -22.27
N ASP A 287 1.14 -14.81 -22.44
CA ASP A 287 1.75 -15.52 -23.55
C ASP A 287 3.00 -16.28 -23.10
N ASN A 288 2.91 -17.60 -22.99
CA ASN A 288 4.03 -18.46 -22.58
C ASN A 288 5.04 -18.71 -23.71
N SER A 289 4.79 -18.21 -24.92
CA SER A 289 5.65 -18.48 -26.08
C SER A 289 6.82 -17.52 -26.20
N LEU A 290 6.82 -16.43 -25.43
CA LEU A 290 7.78 -15.34 -25.59
C LEU A 290 9.14 -15.61 -24.93
N ALA A 291 9.19 -16.45 -23.89
CA ALA A 291 10.38 -16.69 -23.07
C ALA A 291 10.71 -18.21 -23.00
N LYS A 292 11.06 -18.81 -24.14
CA LYS A 292 11.35 -20.26 -24.25
C LYS A 292 12.79 -20.65 -23.89
N ASN A 293 13.72 -19.71 -24.01
CA ASN A 293 15.14 -19.97 -23.80
C ASN A 293 15.60 -19.82 -22.36
N PHE A 294 14.78 -19.25 -21.49
CA PHE A 294 15.06 -19.22 -20.06
C PHE A 294 15.02 -20.61 -19.45
N ASN A 295 15.98 -20.89 -18.57
CA ASN A 295 15.95 -22.11 -17.78
C ASN A 295 15.02 -21.90 -16.58
N VAL A 296 13.72 -22.18 -16.76
CA VAL A 296 12.70 -21.98 -15.73
C VAL A 296 12.46 -23.26 -14.93
N ASN A 297 12.12 -23.10 -13.65
CA ASN A 297 11.67 -24.20 -12.80
C ASN A 297 10.18 -24.53 -13.04
N SER A 298 9.63 -25.45 -12.25
CA SER A 298 8.21 -25.84 -12.32
C SER A 298 7.24 -24.69 -12.08
N ASN A 299 7.67 -23.65 -11.36
CA ASN A 299 6.89 -22.46 -11.06
C ASN A 299 7.06 -21.35 -12.11
N LYS A 300 7.74 -21.66 -13.23
CA LYS A 300 7.97 -20.75 -14.37
C LYS A 300 8.76 -19.48 -14.03
N ILE A 301 9.53 -19.49 -12.97
CA ILE A 301 10.55 -18.48 -12.68
C ILE A 301 11.92 -19.01 -13.04
N GLU A 302 12.89 -18.13 -13.31
CA GLU A 302 14.24 -18.54 -13.68
C GLU A 302 14.91 -19.35 -12.57
N ASN A 303 15.47 -20.50 -12.94
CA ASN A 303 16.10 -21.43 -12.01
C ASN A 303 17.49 -20.94 -11.59
N GLY A 304 17.87 -21.19 -10.34
CA GLY A 304 19.20 -20.86 -9.81
C GLY A 304 19.34 -19.43 -9.30
N GLN A 305 18.28 -18.66 -9.27
CA GLN A 305 18.24 -17.31 -8.71
C GLN A 305 17.93 -17.32 -7.23
N ASP A 306 18.44 -16.33 -6.48
CA ASP A 306 18.11 -16.14 -5.06
C ASP A 306 16.77 -15.40 -4.88
N TYR A 307 16.49 -14.43 -5.75
CA TYR A 307 15.21 -13.73 -5.84
C TYR A 307 14.39 -14.21 -7.03
N ALA A 308 13.09 -13.97 -7.01
CA ALA A 308 12.20 -14.39 -8.08
C ALA A 308 12.48 -13.57 -9.35
N VAL A 309 12.97 -14.22 -10.39
CA VAL A 309 13.18 -13.64 -11.72
C VAL A 309 12.11 -14.15 -12.65
N ILE A 310 11.30 -13.25 -13.18
CA ILE A 310 10.16 -13.49 -14.06
C ILE A 310 10.59 -13.18 -15.51
N PRO A 311 10.77 -14.18 -16.37
CA PRO A 311 11.08 -13.95 -17.77
C PRO A 311 9.93 -13.28 -18.51
N LEU A 312 10.22 -12.29 -19.34
CA LEU A 312 9.22 -11.63 -20.18
C LEU A 312 9.27 -12.12 -21.62
N PHE A 313 10.44 -12.06 -22.24
CA PHE A 313 10.68 -12.56 -23.60
C PHE A 313 12.17 -12.80 -23.83
N ASP A 314 12.47 -13.67 -24.80
CA ASP A 314 13.85 -14.01 -25.20
C ASP A 314 14.44 -12.99 -26.17
N ASP A 315 13.60 -12.39 -27.01
CA ASP A 315 13.99 -11.48 -28.10
C ASP A 315 12.85 -10.50 -28.40
N ALA A 316 13.16 -9.23 -28.37
CA ALA A 316 12.18 -8.15 -28.52
C ALA A 316 11.55 -8.12 -29.92
N HIS A 317 12.33 -8.33 -30.98
CA HIS A 317 11.80 -8.33 -32.33
C HIS A 317 10.85 -9.49 -32.55
N ASN A 318 11.23 -10.69 -32.11
CA ASN A 318 10.35 -11.86 -32.16
C ASN A 318 9.06 -11.63 -31.38
N ALA A 319 9.13 -10.98 -30.20
CA ALA A 319 7.96 -10.67 -29.38
C ALA A 319 7.04 -9.67 -30.09
N LEU A 320 7.58 -8.73 -30.86
CA LEU A 320 6.84 -7.79 -31.68
C LEU A 320 6.37 -8.37 -33.03
N GLY A 321 6.80 -9.61 -33.35
CA GLY A 321 6.50 -10.24 -34.66
C GLY A 321 7.20 -9.55 -35.84
N ARG A 322 8.41 -9.05 -35.62
CA ARG A 322 9.19 -8.26 -36.59
C ARG A 322 10.54 -8.87 -36.86
N ASP A 323 11.15 -8.46 -37.97
CA ASP A 323 12.54 -8.85 -38.30
C ASP A 323 13.51 -8.08 -37.38
N ARG A 324 14.58 -8.77 -36.95
CA ARG A 324 15.61 -8.19 -36.08
C ARG A 324 16.39 -6.99 -36.68
N TYR A 325 16.34 -6.81 -37.99
CA TYR A 325 16.97 -5.68 -38.67
C TYR A 325 16.04 -4.48 -38.85
N GLU A 326 14.78 -4.60 -38.44
CA GLU A 326 13.86 -3.47 -38.41
C GLU A 326 14.11 -2.66 -37.13
N GLN A 327 14.46 -1.40 -37.25
CA GLN A 327 14.57 -0.48 -36.08
C GLN A 327 13.18 -0.01 -35.71
N ILE A 328 12.60 -0.64 -34.68
CA ILE A 328 11.26 -0.33 -34.22
C ILE A 328 11.35 0.75 -33.17
N ASN A 329 10.80 1.95 -33.47
CA ASN A 329 10.91 3.11 -32.63
C ASN A 329 9.52 3.61 -32.16
N THR A 330 9.49 4.37 -31.06
CA THR A 330 8.31 5.05 -30.54
C THR A 330 7.92 6.29 -31.33
N ILE A 331 8.77 6.80 -32.21
CA ILE A 331 8.55 8.03 -33.01
C ILE A 331 7.72 7.68 -34.24
N LYS A 332 6.57 8.33 -34.41
CA LYS A 332 5.56 8.04 -35.45
C LYS A 332 6.04 8.16 -36.90
N ASP A 333 7.04 9.00 -37.16
CA ASP A 333 7.48 9.35 -38.52
C ASP A 333 8.70 8.54 -39.00
N HIS A 334 9.17 7.58 -38.20
CA HIS A 334 10.25 6.67 -38.57
C HIS A 334 9.73 5.28 -38.95
N SER A 335 10.41 4.66 -39.90
CA SER A 335 9.95 3.62 -40.83
C SER A 335 9.43 2.29 -40.28
N ALA A 336 9.47 2.05 -38.99
CA ALA A 336 9.00 0.78 -38.44
C ALA A 336 8.18 0.98 -37.15
N ASN A 337 7.05 1.67 -37.26
CA ASN A 337 6.10 1.70 -36.17
C ASN A 337 5.33 0.38 -36.11
N THR A 338 5.21 -0.16 -34.91
CA THR A 338 4.31 -1.29 -34.63
C THR A 338 3.43 -0.96 -33.43
N ASN A 339 2.31 -1.67 -33.32
CA ASN A 339 1.54 -1.61 -32.08
C ASN A 339 2.35 -2.24 -30.96
N PRO A 340 2.40 -1.65 -29.79
CA PRO A 340 3.06 -2.25 -28.63
C PRO A 340 2.55 -3.67 -28.37
N LYS A 341 3.44 -4.55 -27.98
CA LYS A 341 3.07 -5.89 -27.53
C LYS A 341 2.80 -5.85 -26.04
N ASN A 342 1.56 -6.09 -25.67
CA ASN A 342 1.22 -6.25 -24.25
C ASN A 342 1.67 -7.61 -23.72
N ILE A 343 2.32 -7.60 -22.58
CA ILE A 343 2.82 -8.76 -21.85
C ILE A 343 2.35 -8.63 -20.41
N SER A 344 1.72 -9.66 -19.89
CA SER A 344 1.30 -9.66 -18.48
C SER A 344 1.58 -10.99 -17.80
N PHE A 345 1.76 -10.94 -16.49
CA PHE A 345 1.87 -12.12 -15.66
C PHE A 345 1.18 -11.92 -14.31
N THR A 346 0.79 -13.04 -13.72
CA THR A 346 0.18 -13.08 -12.38
C THR A 346 0.90 -14.10 -11.50
N ILE A 347 1.24 -13.69 -10.30
CA ILE A 347 1.85 -14.51 -9.24
C ILE A 347 0.84 -14.67 -8.12
N LYS A 348 0.65 -15.90 -7.62
CA LYS A 348 -0.10 -16.19 -6.40
C LYS A 348 0.85 -16.63 -5.30
N PHE A 349 0.70 -16.04 -4.12
CA PHE A 349 1.51 -16.35 -2.96
C PHE A 349 0.75 -17.29 -2.02
N SER A 350 1.23 -18.54 -1.89
CA SER A 350 0.64 -19.47 -0.91
C SER A 350 0.84 -18.99 0.53
N ASN A 351 1.93 -18.30 0.78
CA ASN A 351 2.18 -17.56 2.02
C ASN A 351 2.19 -16.07 1.67
N PRO A 352 1.17 -15.32 2.07
CA PRO A 352 1.07 -13.90 1.75
C PRO A 352 2.29 -13.11 2.23
N ILE A 353 2.82 -12.25 1.35
CA ILE A 353 4.03 -11.45 1.58
C ILE A 353 3.71 -9.99 1.90
N SER A 354 4.70 -9.23 2.36
CA SER A 354 4.53 -7.78 2.53
C SER A 354 4.27 -7.13 1.17
N VAL A 355 3.29 -6.24 1.10
CA VAL A 355 3.01 -5.45 -0.13
C VAL A 355 4.22 -4.60 -0.53
N ASP A 356 5.06 -4.22 0.43
CA ASP A 356 6.29 -3.45 0.20
C ASP A 356 7.28 -4.15 -0.72
N GLU A 357 7.29 -5.50 -0.68
CA GLU A 357 8.16 -6.28 -1.54
C GLU A 357 7.74 -6.24 -3.02
N LEU A 358 6.56 -5.70 -3.29
CA LEU A 358 6.01 -5.51 -4.64
C LEU A 358 5.93 -4.04 -5.06
N ASN A 359 6.59 -3.15 -4.29
CA ASN A 359 6.68 -1.74 -4.64
C ASN A 359 7.37 -1.55 -5.99
N ILE A 360 6.97 -0.54 -6.76
CA ILE A 360 7.56 -0.25 -8.07
C ILE A 360 9.09 -0.09 -8.01
N ASN A 361 9.61 0.40 -6.89
CA ASN A 361 11.05 0.56 -6.65
C ASN A 361 11.78 -0.77 -6.34
N LYS A 362 11.06 -1.87 -6.19
CA LYS A 362 11.61 -3.22 -6.02
C LYS A 362 11.39 -4.12 -7.24
N LEU A 363 10.80 -3.57 -8.29
CA LEU A 363 10.71 -4.23 -9.58
C LEU A 363 11.96 -3.90 -10.39
N ASN A 364 12.95 -4.76 -10.29
CA ASN A 364 14.21 -4.66 -11.00
C ASN A 364 14.01 -5.15 -12.43
N VAL A 365 13.56 -4.27 -13.32
CA VAL A 365 13.41 -4.53 -14.75
C VAL A 365 14.79 -4.47 -15.38
N PHE A 366 15.18 -5.51 -16.10
CA PHE A 366 16.47 -5.56 -16.75
C PHE A 366 16.39 -6.25 -18.13
N ILE A 367 17.38 -5.96 -18.95
CA ILE A 367 17.56 -6.59 -20.25
C ILE A 367 18.81 -7.45 -20.25
N PHE A 368 18.87 -8.39 -21.17
CA PHE A 368 20.09 -9.13 -21.47
C PHE A 368 20.29 -9.18 -22.97
N VAL A 369 21.55 -8.99 -23.37
CA VAL A 369 21.93 -8.81 -24.77
C VAL A 369 22.62 -10.07 -25.27
N GLU A 370 22.21 -10.54 -26.46
CA GLU A 370 22.81 -11.68 -27.21
C GLU A 370 22.78 -13.06 -26.53
N GLY A 371 21.94 -13.25 -25.52
CA GLY A 371 21.42 -14.52 -25.01
C GLY A 371 22.42 -15.60 -24.59
N ASN A 372 23.73 -15.29 -24.46
CA ASN A 372 24.72 -16.28 -24.06
C ASN A 372 24.60 -16.60 -22.56
N ARG A 373 24.05 -17.77 -22.24
CA ARG A 373 23.80 -18.22 -20.87
C ARG A 373 25.05 -18.31 -20.00
N ASN A 374 26.24 -18.48 -20.58
CA ASN A 374 27.49 -18.65 -19.85
C ASN A 374 28.22 -17.33 -19.57
N GLN A 375 27.83 -16.27 -20.27
CA GLN A 375 28.39 -14.92 -20.11
C GLN A 375 27.26 -13.88 -20.23
N ARG A 376 26.20 -14.06 -19.49
CA ARG A 376 25.00 -13.23 -19.59
C ARG A 376 25.31 -11.79 -19.22
N LYS A 377 25.30 -10.93 -20.22
CA LYS A 377 25.41 -9.50 -20.09
C LYS A 377 24.03 -8.95 -19.75
N GLU A 378 23.87 -8.55 -18.50
CA GLU A 378 22.66 -7.92 -18.01
C GLU A 378 22.85 -6.41 -17.92
N ILE A 379 21.80 -5.66 -18.24
CA ILE A 379 21.77 -4.21 -18.11
C ILE A 379 20.59 -3.87 -17.20
N HIS A 380 20.90 -3.27 -16.05
CA HIS A 380 19.95 -2.92 -15.00
C HIS A 380 19.83 -1.41 -14.87
N ILE A 381 18.70 -0.94 -14.38
CA ILE A 381 18.54 0.46 -13.96
C ILE A 381 19.52 0.75 -12.81
N VAL A 382 20.09 1.93 -12.80
CA VAL A 382 21.03 2.36 -11.75
C VAL A 382 20.44 2.17 -10.35
N GLY A 383 21.25 1.58 -9.46
CA GLY A 383 20.88 1.29 -8.08
C GLY A 383 20.29 -0.11 -7.87
N TYR A 384 19.98 -0.85 -8.93
CA TYR A 384 19.56 -2.25 -8.83
C TYR A 384 20.74 -3.20 -8.93
N GLN A 385 20.65 -4.32 -8.22
CA GLN A 385 21.68 -5.35 -8.23
C GLN A 385 21.49 -6.29 -9.44
N PRO A 386 22.59 -6.79 -10.04
CA PRO A 386 22.51 -7.84 -11.06
C PRO A 386 21.94 -9.12 -10.49
N THR A 387 21.41 -9.97 -11.37
CA THR A 387 20.96 -11.30 -10.93
C THR A 387 22.15 -12.20 -10.61
N LYS A 388 21.91 -13.31 -9.91
CA LYS A 388 22.96 -14.31 -9.60
C LYS A 388 23.62 -14.94 -10.83
N LEU A 389 22.93 -14.93 -11.96
CA LEU A 389 23.42 -15.49 -13.22
C LEU A 389 24.11 -14.45 -14.12
N ALA A 390 24.15 -13.20 -13.70
CA ALA A 390 24.84 -12.14 -14.45
C ALA A 390 26.36 -12.38 -14.50
N ASN A 391 26.98 -11.93 -15.56
CA ASN A 391 28.44 -11.83 -15.58
C ASN A 391 28.86 -10.61 -14.77
N THR A 392 29.24 -10.82 -13.52
CA THR A 392 29.60 -9.75 -12.56
C THR A 392 30.92 -9.08 -12.90
N ASP A 393 31.78 -9.65 -13.75
CA ASP A 393 33.06 -9.04 -14.16
C ASP A 393 32.86 -7.75 -14.99
N LEU A 394 31.66 -7.54 -15.50
CA LEU A 394 31.31 -6.36 -16.30
C LEU A 394 30.96 -5.15 -15.42
N PHE A 395 30.57 -5.35 -14.15
CA PHE A 395 30.12 -4.29 -13.28
C PHE A 395 31.26 -3.65 -12.49
N GLY A 396 31.23 -2.30 -12.37
CA GLY A 396 32.24 -1.55 -11.61
C GLY A 396 33.63 -1.48 -12.23
N GLY A 397 33.80 -1.93 -13.48
CA GLY A 397 35.06 -1.84 -14.22
C GLY A 397 35.29 -0.43 -14.80
N ASN A 398 36.51 -0.18 -15.29
CA ASN A 398 36.87 1.12 -15.87
C ASN A 398 36.06 1.48 -17.14
N ASN A 399 35.39 0.52 -17.75
CA ASN A 399 34.53 0.71 -18.92
C ASN A 399 33.04 0.67 -18.55
N ASP A 400 32.71 0.56 -17.27
CA ASP A 400 31.34 0.62 -16.81
C ASP A 400 30.91 2.07 -16.65
N ASP A 401 30.03 2.56 -17.52
CA ASP A 401 29.55 3.93 -17.51
C ASP A 401 28.76 4.28 -16.24
N SER A 402 28.17 3.30 -15.57
CA SER A 402 27.47 3.47 -14.30
C SER A 402 28.41 3.86 -13.14
N SER A 403 29.71 3.58 -13.26
CA SER A 403 30.74 3.93 -12.27
C SER A 403 31.08 5.42 -12.25
N THR A 404 30.68 6.19 -13.24
CA THR A 404 31.04 7.60 -13.43
C THR A 404 29.92 8.58 -13.11
N SER A 405 29.13 8.35 -12.07
CA SER A 405 28.15 9.27 -11.48
C SER A 405 26.89 9.59 -12.28
N VAL A 406 26.77 9.25 -13.55
CA VAL A 406 25.53 9.36 -14.33
C VAL A 406 25.45 8.15 -15.26
N SER A 407 24.46 7.31 -15.06
CA SER A 407 24.18 6.25 -15.99
C SER A 407 23.34 6.78 -17.14
N TYR A 408 23.86 6.69 -18.34
CA TYR A 408 23.19 7.11 -19.58
C TYR A 408 22.63 5.93 -20.38
N THR A 409 22.84 4.70 -19.92
CA THR A 409 22.46 3.50 -20.67
C THR A 409 21.07 2.98 -20.34
N HIS A 410 20.43 3.55 -19.29
CA HIS A 410 19.09 3.14 -18.89
C HIS A 410 18.44 4.21 -18.02
N LEU A 411 17.17 4.44 -18.23
CA LEU A 411 16.35 5.41 -17.51
C LEU A 411 15.00 4.79 -17.12
N ARG A 412 14.51 5.23 -15.96
CA ARG A 412 13.12 5.04 -15.56
C ARG A 412 12.46 6.41 -15.44
N ALA A 413 11.46 6.67 -16.27
CA ALA A 413 10.66 7.89 -16.22
C ALA A 413 9.28 7.58 -15.63
N HIS A 414 8.77 8.53 -14.85
CA HIS A 414 7.39 8.56 -14.41
C HIS A 414 6.64 9.56 -15.30
N GLU A 415 5.59 9.10 -15.97
CA GLU A 415 4.65 10.04 -16.58
C GLU A 415 3.72 10.59 -15.48
N THR A 416 3.70 11.88 -15.38
CA THR A 416 2.76 12.63 -14.54
C THR A 416 1.39 12.74 -15.23
#